data_67b3837de19b6513a1199f288459a76a
#
_entry.id   67b3837de19b6513a1199f288459a76a
#
_cell.length_a   1.000
_cell.length_b   1.000
_cell.length_c   1.000
_cell.angle_alpha   90.00
_cell.angle_beta   90.00
_cell.angle_gamma   90.00
#
_symmetry.space_group_name_H-M   'P 1'
#
loop_
_entity.id
_entity.type
_entity.pdbx_description
1 polymer ?
#
loop_
_entity_poly.entity_id
_entity_poly.type
_entity_poly.pdbx_seq_one_letter_code
_entity_poly.pdbx_strand_id
1 'polypeptide(L)'
;MATATRKVITCIAAAGAACWLLLGEGCNLFEPRDPETPSQSSDSFLPPTDPDAVIENLQNAIAQKNSVNYVRCFADPSRTPHPFLYFPSPDAGSRYASVFVTWTVDQERTYFQNLVARSSGKVNAYSNLLLTNRSVTLTGDSSIQAYDYTLTFEHNDPAFPTVAVGNLQFVLGLDNSNAWVIYRWSDFKTTSDVTWSHFKGKFSN
;
A
#
# COMPACT_ATOMS: atom_id res chain seq x y z
N MET A 1 11.45 7.77 -90.37
CA MET A 1 10.68 6.92 -89.39
C MET A 1 11.43 6.52 -88.11
N ALA A 2 12.63 7.00 -87.82
CA ALA A 2 13.48 6.61 -86.70
C ALA A 2 13.37 7.53 -85.48
N THR A 3 12.78 8.73 -85.60
CA THR A 3 12.77 9.71 -84.49
C THR A 3 11.56 9.61 -83.53
N ALA A 4 10.44 8.98 -83.96
CA ALA A 4 9.24 8.84 -83.15
C ALA A 4 9.34 7.69 -82.14
N THR A 5 10.04 6.62 -82.52
CA THR A 5 10.21 5.44 -81.66
C THR A 5 11.13 5.71 -80.45
N ARG A 6 12.13 6.60 -80.60
CA ARG A 6 13.05 6.93 -79.50
C ARG A 6 12.40 7.75 -78.34
N LYS A 7 11.44 8.64 -78.72
CA LYS A 7 10.71 9.46 -77.71
C LYS A 7 9.72 8.64 -76.91
N VAL A 8 9.10 7.61 -77.49
CA VAL A 8 8.15 6.74 -76.79
C VAL A 8 8.88 5.82 -75.75
N ILE A 9 10.05 5.31 -76.08
CA ILE A 9 10.85 4.48 -75.21
C ILE A 9 11.37 5.28 -73.97
N THR A 10 11.75 6.53 -74.18
CA THR A 10 12.23 7.43 -73.12
C THR A 10 11.10 7.82 -72.15
N CYS A 11 9.88 8.00 -72.63
CA CYS A 11 8.72 8.28 -71.78
C CYS A 11 8.28 7.08 -70.94
N ILE A 12 8.38 5.85 -71.46
CA ILE A 12 8.04 4.65 -70.76
C ILE A 12 9.08 4.35 -69.64
N ALA A 13 10.37 4.59 -69.92
CA ALA A 13 11.44 4.42 -68.90
C ALA A 13 11.33 5.46 -67.78
N ALA A 14 10.92 6.71 -68.07
CA ALA A 14 10.70 7.74 -67.03
C ALA A 14 9.47 7.45 -66.14
N ALA A 15 8.39 6.89 -66.73
CA ALA A 15 7.19 6.50 -65.97
C ALA A 15 7.44 5.29 -65.06
N GLY A 16 8.27 4.32 -65.46
CA GLY A 16 8.67 3.16 -64.65
C GLY A 16 9.53 3.55 -63.46
N ALA A 17 10.45 4.50 -63.61
CA ALA A 17 11.32 4.96 -62.53
C ALA A 17 10.57 5.80 -61.47
N ALA A 18 9.56 6.57 -61.90
CA ALA A 18 8.71 7.34 -60.97
C ALA A 18 7.79 6.45 -60.11
N CYS A 19 7.36 5.30 -60.63
CA CYS A 19 6.51 4.36 -59.89
C CYS A 19 7.29 3.56 -58.83
N TRP A 20 8.61 3.35 -59.00
CA TRP A 20 9.45 2.65 -58.04
C TRP A 20 9.85 3.50 -56.81
N LEU A 21 9.83 4.84 -56.96
CA LEU A 21 10.14 5.76 -55.85
C LEU A 21 8.96 5.98 -54.89
N LEU A 22 7.73 5.60 -55.27
CA LEU A 22 6.55 5.75 -54.44
C LEU A 22 6.21 4.51 -53.62
N LEU A 23 6.95 3.40 -53.77
CA LEU A 23 6.72 2.16 -53.04
C LEU A 23 7.69 1.98 -51.86
N GLY A 24 8.60 2.91 -51.61
CA GLY A 24 9.66 2.82 -50.63
C GLY A 24 9.32 3.35 -49.21
N GLU A 25 8.22 4.09 -49.02
CA GLU A 25 7.95 4.76 -47.75
C GLU A 25 6.74 4.19 -46.95
N GLY A 26 6.31 2.98 -47.27
CA GLY A 26 5.07 2.40 -46.76
C GLY A 26 5.23 1.45 -45.56
N CYS A 27 6.41 1.26 -44.94
CA CYS A 27 6.62 0.20 -43.93
C CYS A 27 6.73 0.64 -42.49
N ASN A 28 6.57 1.92 -42.15
CA ASN A 28 6.63 2.33 -40.71
C ASN A 28 5.26 2.52 -40.04
N LEU A 29 4.16 2.14 -40.73
CA LEU A 29 2.80 2.22 -40.17
C LEU A 29 2.49 1.10 -39.15
N PHE A 30 3.36 0.14 -39.01
CA PHE A 30 3.22 -0.99 -38.03
C PHE A 30 4.50 -1.19 -37.25
N GLU A 31 5.18 -0.14 -36.83
CA GLU A 31 6.17 -0.30 -35.79
C GLU A 31 5.41 -0.75 -34.54
N PRO A 32 5.66 -1.97 -34.00
CA PRO A 32 5.08 -2.38 -32.75
C PRO A 32 5.50 -1.34 -31.73
N ARG A 33 4.54 -0.70 -31.07
CA ARG A 33 4.82 0.19 -29.95
C ARG A 33 5.70 -0.59 -28.98
N ASP A 34 6.86 -0.04 -28.61
CA ASP A 34 7.68 -0.64 -27.55
C ASP A 34 6.77 -0.93 -26.36
N PRO A 35 6.82 -2.13 -25.76
CA PRO A 35 6.06 -2.42 -24.57
C PRO A 35 6.35 -1.31 -23.57
N GLU A 36 5.31 -0.61 -23.15
CA GLU A 36 5.47 0.36 -22.08
C GLU A 36 6.14 -0.37 -20.94
N THR A 37 7.28 0.15 -20.46
CA THR A 37 7.90 -0.36 -19.25
C THR A 37 6.78 -0.46 -18.23
N PRO A 38 6.54 -1.64 -17.59
CA PRO A 38 5.49 -1.74 -16.61
C PRO A 38 5.69 -0.57 -15.67
N SER A 39 4.74 0.38 -15.67
CA SER A 39 4.70 1.38 -14.64
C SER A 39 4.70 0.53 -13.38
N GLN A 40 5.79 0.56 -12.63
CA GLN A 40 5.76 0.10 -11.25
C GLN A 40 4.75 1.02 -10.56
N SER A 41 3.47 0.79 -10.82
CA SER A 41 2.45 1.08 -9.86
C SER A 41 2.81 0.16 -8.71
N SER A 42 3.62 0.66 -7.83
CA SER A 42 3.96 0.03 -6.57
C SER A 42 2.72 -0.01 -5.67
N ASP A 43 1.60 -0.42 -6.20
CA ASP A 43 0.49 -0.87 -5.38
C ASP A 43 0.84 -2.29 -4.93
N SER A 44 1.76 -2.35 -3.96
CA SER A 44 2.14 -3.59 -3.27
C SER A 44 1.02 -4.12 -2.39
N PHE A 45 -0.20 -3.63 -2.56
CA PHE A 45 -1.35 -4.08 -1.80
C PHE A 45 -1.89 -5.37 -2.41
N LEU A 46 -1.71 -6.48 -1.71
CA LEU A 46 -2.22 -7.78 -2.10
C LEU A 46 -3.75 -7.79 -2.01
N PRO A 47 -4.47 -8.46 -2.95
CA PRO A 47 -5.87 -8.72 -2.77
C PRO A 47 -6.12 -9.41 -1.42
N PRO A 48 -6.95 -8.85 -0.52
CA PRO A 48 -7.17 -9.38 0.83
C PRO A 48 -8.16 -10.58 0.80
N THR A 49 -7.77 -11.65 0.10
CA THR A 49 -8.58 -12.87 -0.09
C THR A 49 -8.51 -13.82 1.11
N ASP A 50 -7.56 -13.60 2.00
CA ASP A 50 -7.36 -14.34 3.24
C ASP A 50 -6.83 -13.42 4.34
N PRO A 51 -6.93 -13.81 5.62
CA PRO A 51 -6.46 -12.98 6.74
C PRO A 51 -4.97 -12.66 6.70
N ASP A 52 -4.14 -13.56 6.19
CA ASP A 52 -2.69 -13.39 6.18
C ASP A 52 -2.26 -12.32 5.18
N ALA A 53 -2.95 -12.24 4.03
CA ALA A 53 -2.74 -11.16 3.06
C ALA A 53 -2.99 -9.76 3.67
N VAL A 54 -3.96 -9.63 4.59
CA VAL A 54 -4.20 -8.37 5.31
C VAL A 54 -3.03 -8.01 6.23
N ILE A 55 -2.49 -9.00 6.94
CA ILE A 55 -1.33 -8.80 7.82
C ILE A 55 -0.09 -8.40 7.02
N GLU A 56 0.16 -9.07 5.90
CA GLU A 56 1.25 -8.72 5.00
C GLU A 56 1.08 -7.31 4.42
N ASN A 57 -0.14 -6.95 4.00
CA ASN A 57 -0.45 -5.59 3.55
C ASN A 57 -0.16 -4.54 4.63
N LEU A 58 -0.51 -4.82 5.88
CA LEU A 58 -0.23 -3.94 7.01
C LEU A 58 1.28 -3.74 7.21
N GLN A 59 2.06 -4.83 7.19
CA GLN A 59 3.52 -4.78 7.31
C GLN A 59 4.14 -3.99 6.15
N ASN A 60 3.72 -4.26 4.92
CA ASN A 60 4.18 -3.56 3.72
C ASN A 60 3.82 -2.07 3.75
N ALA A 61 2.60 -1.72 4.16
CA ALA A 61 2.15 -0.33 4.27
C ALA A 61 2.98 0.46 5.29
N ILE A 62 3.37 -0.16 6.41
CA ILE A 62 4.24 0.44 7.42
C ILE A 62 5.65 0.61 6.85
N ALA A 63 6.23 -0.43 6.26
CA ALA A 63 7.59 -0.38 5.69
C ALA A 63 7.71 0.69 4.61
N GLN A 64 6.68 0.86 3.79
CA GLN A 64 6.62 1.84 2.70
C GLN A 64 6.09 3.21 3.15
N LYS A 65 5.63 3.36 4.40
CA LYS A 65 4.97 4.56 4.90
C LYS A 65 3.75 4.96 4.05
N ASN A 66 3.05 3.97 3.51
CA ASN A 66 1.91 4.17 2.63
C ASN A 66 0.61 4.27 3.45
N SER A 67 0.19 5.50 3.75
CA SER A 67 -1.01 5.76 4.56
C SER A 67 -2.31 5.28 3.90
N VAL A 68 -2.38 5.23 2.58
CA VAL A 68 -3.55 4.74 1.85
C VAL A 68 -3.68 3.23 2.07
N ASN A 69 -2.62 2.47 1.81
CA ASN A 69 -2.62 1.02 1.98
C ASN A 69 -2.75 0.61 3.44
N TYR A 70 -2.19 1.39 4.37
CA TYR A 70 -2.36 1.18 5.81
C TYR A 70 -3.85 1.17 6.20
N VAL A 71 -4.60 2.21 5.83
CA VAL A 71 -6.01 2.34 6.18
C VAL A 71 -6.89 1.28 5.51
N ARG A 72 -6.52 0.83 4.31
CA ARG A 72 -7.24 -0.24 3.60
C ARG A 72 -7.23 -1.59 4.35
N CYS A 73 -6.34 -1.79 5.30
CA CYS A 73 -6.31 -3.00 6.12
C CYS A 73 -7.43 -3.05 7.16
N PHE A 74 -8.09 -1.92 7.46
CA PHE A 74 -9.08 -1.83 8.53
C PHE A 74 -10.51 -1.75 8.00
N ALA A 75 -11.46 -2.14 8.87
CA ALA A 75 -12.89 -2.11 8.57
C ALA A 75 -13.36 -0.67 8.29
N ASP A 76 -13.88 -0.46 7.09
CA ASP A 76 -14.48 0.79 6.65
C ASP A 76 -16.00 0.76 6.96
N PRO A 77 -16.53 1.72 7.74
CA PRO A 77 -17.95 1.75 8.10
C PRO A 77 -18.91 1.77 6.91
N SER A 78 -18.45 2.22 5.74
CA SER A 78 -19.26 2.22 4.52
C SER A 78 -19.38 0.83 3.86
N ARG A 79 -18.50 -0.11 4.22
CA ARG A 79 -18.37 -1.42 3.58
C ARG A 79 -18.53 -2.61 4.51
N THR A 80 -18.71 -2.39 5.81
CA THR A 80 -18.88 -3.47 6.78
C THR A 80 -19.89 -3.09 7.85
N PRO A 81 -20.71 -4.04 8.33
CA PRO A 81 -21.60 -3.82 9.46
C PRO A 81 -20.85 -3.74 10.80
N HIS A 82 -19.59 -4.16 10.83
CA HIS A 82 -18.76 -4.15 12.04
C HIS A 82 -17.86 -2.90 12.03
N PRO A 83 -18.03 -1.96 12.97
CA PRO A 83 -17.13 -0.82 13.10
C PRO A 83 -15.73 -1.30 13.50
N PHE A 84 -14.70 -0.55 13.09
CA PHE A 84 -13.37 -0.77 13.63
C PHE A 84 -13.32 -0.38 15.12
N LEU A 85 -12.80 -1.29 15.94
CA LEU A 85 -12.65 -1.12 17.39
C LEU A 85 -11.17 -1.26 17.78
N TYR A 86 -10.68 -0.29 18.54
CA TYR A 86 -9.33 -0.31 19.09
C TYR A 86 -9.36 -0.33 20.61
N PHE A 87 -8.55 -1.20 21.20
CA PHE A 87 -8.37 -1.32 22.65
C PHE A 87 -6.90 -1.06 22.99
N PRO A 88 -6.58 0.11 23.56
CA PRO A 88 -5.22 0.47 23.90
C PRO A 88 -4.68 -0.34 25.08
N SER A 89 -3.36 -0.42 25.19
CA SER A 89 -2.73 -0.91 26.41
C SER A 89 -3.16 -0.05 27.61
N PRO A 90 -3.38 -0.64 28.82
CA PRO A 90 -3.98 0.08 29.95
C PRO A 90 -3.23 1.34 30.38
N ASP A 91 -1.90 1.33 30.33
CA ASP A 91 -1.05 2.46 30.67
C ASP A 91 -1.13 3.59 29.64
N ALA A 92 -1.09 3.26 28.35
CA ALA A 92 -1.30 4.25 27.30
C ALA A 92 -2.74 4.77 27.29
N GLY A 93 -3.73 3.88 27.51
CA GLY A 93 -5.14 4.26 27.65
C GLY A 93 -5.37 5.26 28.77
N SER A 94 -4.69 5.09 29.91
CA SER A 94 -4.73 6.04 31.03
C SER A 94 -4.00 7.33 30.71
N ARG A 95 -2.81 7.26 30.10
CA ARG A 95 -1.97 8.41 29.77
C ARG A 95 -2.59 9.33 28.71
N TYR A 96 -3.27 8.74 27.73
CA TYR A 96 -3.89 9.42 26.59
C TYR A 96 -5.42 9.23 26.61
N ALA A 97 -6.03 9.27 27.79
CA ALA A 97 -7.44 8.93 27.96
C ALA A 97 -8.37 9.75 27.04
N SER A 98 -8.12 11.04 26.86
CA SER A 98 -8.91 11.90 25.96
C SER A 98 -8.81 11.52 24.49
N VAL A 99 -7.70 10.88 24.08
CA VAL A 99 -7.48 10.45 22.70
C VAL A 99 -8.24 9.16 22.41
N PHE A 100 -8.28 8.24 23.38
CA PHE A 100 -8.86 6.91 23.19
C PHE A 100 -10.35 6.81 23.58
N VAL A 101 -11.01 7.91 23.93
CA VAL A 101 -12.47 7.93 24.19
C VAL A 101 -13.26 7.37 23.00
N THR A 102 -12.86 7.76 21.80
CA THR A 102 -13.44 7.28 20.56
C THR A 102 -12.33 7.09 19.56
N TRP A 103 -11.93 5.84 19.29
CA TRP A 103 -10.90 5.52 18.31
C TRP A 103 -11.50 4.76 17.14
N THR A 104 -11.67 5.45 16.03
CA THR A 104 -12.23 4.92 14.79
C THR A 104 -11.16 4.76 13.71
N VAL A 105 -11.53 4.26 12.55
CA VAL A 105 -10.65 4.18 11.39
C VAL A 105 -10.15 5.57 10.93
N ASP A 106 -10.89 6.64 11.19
CA ASP A 106 -10.46 8.00 10.84
C ASP A 106 -9.35 8.49 11.78
N GLN A 107 -9.43 8.19 13.09
CA GLN A 107 -8.33 8.43 14.01
C GLN A 107 -7.10 7.57 13.65
N GLU A 108 -7.32 6.33 13.23
CA GLU A 108 -6.25 5.46 12.74
C GLU A 108 -5.53 6.05 11.53
N ARG A 109 -6.29 6.59 10.58
CA ARG A 109 -5.78 7.33 9.40
C ARG A 109 -4.97 8.54 9.81
N THR A 110 -5.54 9.40 10.66
CA THR A 110 -4.90 10.64 11.12
C THR A 110 -3.58 10.33 11.84
N TYR A 111 -3.62 9.39 12.78
CA TYR A 111 -2.43 8.93 13.49
C TYR A 111 -1.31 8.53 12.53
N PHE A 112 -1.60 7.64 11.58
CA PHE A 112 -0.55 7.11 10.71
C PHE A 112 -0.03 8.16 9.73
N GLN A 113 -0.90 9.04 9.21
CA GLN A 113 -0.49 10.19 8.39
C GLN A 113 0.44 11.13 9.15
N ASN A 114 0.11 11.46 10.39
CA ASN A 114 0.95 12.31 11.24
C ASN A 114 2.31 11.64 11.54
N LEU A 115 2.31 10.35 11.84
CA LEU A 115 3.54 9.60 12.08
C LEU A 115 4.45 9.58 10.83
N VAL A 116 3.87 9.35 9.64
CA VAL A 116 4.59 9.42 8.36
C VAL A 116 5.14 10.83 8.12
N ALA A 117 4.34 11.88 8.35
CA ALA A 117 4.78 13.27 8.21
C ALA A 117 5.96 13.59 9.13
N ARG A 118 6.00 13.02 10.34
CA ARG A 118 7.13 13.18 11.30
C ARG A 118 8.39 12.43 10.87
N SER A 119 8.32 11.48 9.95
CA SER A 119 9.49 10.83 9.36
C SER A 119 10.04 11.59 8.15
N SER A 120 9.29 12.54 7.59
CA SER A 120 9.71 13.34 6.45
C SER A 120 10.93 14.20 6.80
N GLY A 121 11.89 14.28 5.88
CA GLY A 121 13.15 15.02 6.08
C GLY A 121 14.30 14.21 6.67
N LYS A 122 14.07 12.99 7.14
CA LYS A 122 15.14 12.01 7.41
C LYS A 122 15.44 11.23 6.14
N VAL A 123 16.63 11.36 5.61
CA VAL A 123 17.09 10.54 4.48
C VAL A 123 17.12 9.07 4.94
N ASN A 124 16.41 8.18 4.22
CA ASN A 124 16.31 6.75 4.51
C ASN A 124 15.73 6.41 5.90
N ALA A 125 14.77 7.21 6.41
CA ALA A 125 14.11 6.89 7.66
C ALA A 125 13.49 5.48 7.61
N TYR A 126 13.93 4.62 8.52
CA TYR A 126 13.52 3.22 8.57
C TYR A 126 12.15 3.07 9.26
N SER A 127 11.32 2.21 8.72
CA SER A 127 10.08 1.76 9.37
C SER A 127 9.86 0.29 9.08
N ASN A 128 9.45 -0.47 10.11
CA ASN A 128 9.20 -1.89 10.00
C ASN A 128 8.26 -2.37 11.12
N LEU A 129 7.45 -3.34 10.80
CA LEU A 129 6.66 -4.12 11.76
C LEU A 129 7.13 -5.57 11.72
N LEU A 130 7.83 -6.00 12.76
CA LEU A 130 8.17 -7.40 12.98
C LEU A 130 7.09 -8.06 13.83
N LEU A 131 6.49 -9.14 13.33
CA LEU A 131 5.52 -9.97 14.02
C LEU A 131 6.12 -11.36 14.25
N THR A 132 6.05 -11.84 15.50
CA THR A 132 6.58 -13.14 15.92
C THR A 132 5.57 -13.87 16.82
N ASN A 133 5.84 -15.13 17.18
CA ASN A 133 5.03 -15.92 18.10
C ASN A 133 3.53 -15.97 17.72
N ARG A 134 3.27 -16.14 16.42
CA ARG A 134 1.92 -16.16 15.87
C ARG A 134 1.04 -17.24 16.48
N SER A 135 -0.16 -16.84 16.92
CA SER A 135 -1.26 -17.74 17.30
C SER A 135 -2.49 -17.40 16.47
N VAL A 136 -3.17 -18.39 15.91
CA VAL A 136 -4.36 -18.22 15.06
C VAL A 136 -5.48 -19.09 15.56
N THR A 137 -6.67 -18.51 15.67
CA THR A 137 -7.93 -19.22 15.91
C THR A 137 -8.94 -18.81 14.85
N LEU A 138 -9.47 -19.77 14.13
CA LEU A 138 -10.56 -19.56 13.17
C LEU A 138 -11.89 -19.85 13.84
N THR A 139 -12.85 -18.95 13.70
CA THR A 139 -14.20 -19.09 14.26
C THR A 139 -15.22 -18.61 13.24
N GLY A 140 -15.83 -19.56 12.52
CA GLY A 140 -16.78 -19.24 11.44
C GLY A 140 -16.10 -18.43 10.32
N ASP A 141 -16.60 -17.22 10.09
CA ASP A 141 -16.13 -16.25 9.11
C ASP A 141 -15.12 -15.23 9.68
N SER A 142 -14.60 -15.49 10.89
CA SER A 142 -13.67 -14.62 11.59
C SER A 142 -12.35 -15.34 11.87
N SER A 143 -11.24 -14.58 11.81
CA SER A 143 -9.91 -15.02 12.21
C SER A 143 -9.41 -14.17 13.37
N ILE A 144 -9.05 -14.82 14.48
CA ILE A 144 -8.38 -14.16 15.59
C ILE A 144 -6.89 -14.50 15.49
N GLN A 145 -6.06 -13.47 15.34
CA GLN A 145 -4.61 -13.62 15.23
C GLN A 145 -3.92 -12.79 16.30
N ALA A 146 -3.04 -13.45 17.08
CA ALA A 146 -2.24 -12.80 18.09
C ALA A 146 -0.74 -12.93 17.76
N TYR A 147 0.01 -11.90 18.12
CA TYR A 147 1.44 -11.80 17.84
C TYR A 147 2.17 -11.06 18.96
N ASP A 148 3.43 -11.40 19.17
CA ASP A 148 4.39 -10.45 19.70
C ASP A 148 4.82 -9.51 18.59
N TYR A 149 4.97 -8.22 18.88
CA TYR A 149 5.38 -7.26 17.87
C TYR A 149 6.55 -6.40 18.31
N THR A 150 7.35 -6.01 17.34
CA THR A 150 8.29 -4.88 17.42
C THR A 150 7.97 -3.94 16.26
N LEU A 151 7.44 -2.76 16.58
CA LEU A 151 7.28 -1.67 15.64
C LEU A 151 8.50 -0.76 15.75
N THR A 152 9.26 -0.62 14.68
CA THR A 152 10.28 0.41 14.53
C THR A 152 9.76 1.46 13.58
N PHE A 153 9.79 2.73 13.99
CA PHE A 153 9.37 3.83 13.13
C PHE A 153 10.22 5.07 13.45
N GLU A 154 11.16 5.39 12.57
CA GLU A 154 12.00 6.56 12.73
C GLU A 154 11.22 7.85 12.43
N HIS A 155 11.27 8.77 13.37
CA HIS A 155 10.63 10.08 13.32
C HIS A 155 11.57 11.17 13.86
N ASN A 156 11.19 12.42 13.73
CA ASN A 156 12.00 13.58 14.09
C ASN A 156 11.75 14.13 15.51
N ASP A 157 11.00 13.42 16.35
CA ASP A 157 10.82 13.80 17.76
C ASP A 157 11.88 13.09 18.64
N PRO A 158 12.94 13.79 19.07
CA PRO A 158 14.02 13.17 19.83
C PRO A 158 13.62 12.80 21.27
N ALA A 159 12.50 13.34 21.76
CA ALA A 159 12.00 13.07 23.10
C ALA A 159 11.10 11.83 23.17
N PHE A 160 10.81 11.19 22.03
CA PHE A 160 9.96 10.03 21.96
C PHE A 160 10.68 8.84 21.32
N PRO A 161 10.53 7.62 21.87
CA PRO A 161 11.20 6.43 21.33
C PRO A 161 10.76 6.11 19.91
N THR A 162 11.67 5.58 19.10
CA THR A 162 11.40 5.11 17.72
C THR A 162 10.98 3.65 17.66
N VAL A 163 10.95 2.96 18.81
CA VAL A 163 10.60 1.53 18.91
C VAL A 163 9.49 1.34 19.93
N ALA A 164 8.47 0.58 19.54
CA ALA A 164 7.41 0.07 20.42
C ALA A 164 7.42 -1.45 20.40
N VAL A 165 7.23 -2.06 21.56
CA VAL A 165 7.21 -3.53 21.74
C VAL A 165 6.02 -3.91 22.61
N GLY A 166 5.35 -5.00 22.24
CA GLY A 166 4.20 -5.52 22.99
C GLY A 166 3.65 -6.78 22.37
N ASN A 167 2.45 -7.15 22.82
CA ASN A 167 1.61 -8.13 22.15
C ASN A 167 0.43 -7.44 21.51
N LEU A 168 -0.07 -7.99 20.44
CA LEU A 168 -1.31 -7.52 19.82
C LEU A 168 -2.23 -8.70 19.48
N GLN A 169 -3.51 -8.39 19.42
CA GLN A 169 -4.51 -9.31 18.88
C GLN A 169 -5.36 -8.57 17.86
N PHE A 170 -5.40 -9.13 16.65
CA PHE A 170 -6.33 -8.72 15.61
C PHE A 170 -7.52 -9.68 15.54
N VAL A 171 -8.70 -9.15 15.30
CA VAL A 171 -9.85 -9.93 14.83
C VAL A 171 -10.18 -9.44 13.43
N LEU A 172 -10.12 -10.36 12.47
CA LEU A 172 -10.37 -10.12 11.07
C LEU A 172 -11.68 -10.78 10.66
N GLY A 173 -12.38 -10.18 9.72
CA GLY A 173 -13.60 -10.70 9.12
C GLY A 173 -13.77 -10.16 7.71
N LEU A 174 -14.81 -10.64 7.02
CA LEU A 174 -15.13 -10.20 5.68
C LEU A 174 -15.94 -8.90 5.70
N ASP A 175 -15.64 -8.00 4.78
CA ASP A 175 -16.48 -6.87 4.45
C ASP A 175 -17.56 -7.26 3.43
N ASN A 176 -18.43 -6.31 3.05
CA ASN A 176 -19.52 -6.55 2.10
C ASN A 176 -19.04 -6.87 0.66
N SER A 177 -17.74 -6.70 0.37
CA SER A 177 -17.11 -7.07 -0.90
C SER A 177 -16.38 -8.41 -0.83
N ASN A 178 -16.54 -9.17 0.26
CA ASN A 178 -15.83 -10.40 0.57
C ASN A 178 -14.30 -10.21 0.70
N ALA A 179 -13.86 -9.02 1.05
CA ALA A 179 -12.46 -8.73 1.37
C ALA A 179 -12.23 -8.87 2.88
N TRP A 180 -11.14 -9.53 3.28
CA TRP A 180 -10.75 -9.59 4.68
C TRP A 180 -10.25 -8.24 5.15
N VAL A 181 -10.66 -7.83 6.38
CA VAL A 181 -10.28 -6.58 7.03
C VAL A 181 -10.13 -6.78 8.54
N ILE A 182 -9.27 -5.98 9.18
CA ILE A 182 -9.17 -5.91 10.64
C ILE A 182 -10.32 -5.06 11.17
N TYR A 183 -11.23 -5.64 11.94
CA TYR A 183 -12.30 -4.90 12.58
C TYR A 183 -12.11 -4.71 14.09
N ARG A 184 -11.17 -5.45 14.73
CA ARG A 184 -10.80 -5.22 16.11
C ARG A 184 -9.30 -5.39 16.30
N TRP A 185 -8.71 -4.48 17.05
CA TRP A 185 -7.32 -4.51 17.45
C TRP A 185 -7.20 -4.26 18.94
N SER A 186 -6.57 -5.16 19.66
CA SER A 186 -6.21 -5.00 21.06
C SER A 186 -4.70 -4.96 21.21
N ASP A 187 -4.17 -3.98 21.92
CA ASP A 187 -2.75 -3.79 22.19
C ASP A 187 -2.45 -4.09 23.66
N PHE A 188 -1.39 -4.82 23.92
CA PHE A 188 -1.02 -5.24 25.26
C PHE A 188 0.44 -4.92 25.55
N LYS A 189 0.67 -4.39 26.75
CA LYS A 189 2.01 -4.15 27.27
C LYS A 189 2.66 -5.49 27.68
N THR A 190 3.95 -5.60 27.38
CA THR A 190 4.82 -6.67 27.89
C THR A 190 5.85 -6.05 28.84
N THR A 191 7.12 -6.28 28.60
CA THR A 191 8.23 -5.74 29.40
C THR A 191 8.64 -4.32 29.01
N SER A 192 8.26 -3.86 27.81
CA SER A 192 8.57 -2.52 27.32
C SER A 192 7.64 -1.45 27.92
N ASP A 193 8.19 -0.27 28.19
CA ASP A 193 7.41 0.88 28.66
C ASP A 193 6.69 1.61 27.52
N VAL A 194 7.00 1.29 26.27
CA VAL A 194 6.40 1.91 25.08
C VAL A 194 5.76 0.84 24.21
N THR A 195 4.44 0.93 24.09
CA THR A 195 3.63 0.09 23.21
C THR A 195 3.17 0.88 21.97
N TRP A 196 2.54 0.20 21.02
CA TRP A 196 1.96 0.86 19.85
C TRP A 196 0.89 1.89 20.24
N SER A 197 0.13 1.63 21.32
CA SER A 197 -0.81 2.60 21.86
C SER A 197 -0.16 3.93 22.26
N HIS A 198 1.09 3.91 22.71
CA HIS A 198 1.82 5.15 23.00
C HIS A 198 2.12 5.95 21.74
N PHE A 199 2.48 5.29 20.63
CA PHE A 199 2.63 5.94 19.34
C PHE A 199 1.31 6.56 18.87
N LYS A 200 0.21 5.80 18.96
CA LYS A 200 -1.11 6.30 18.60
C LYS A 200 -1.50 7.52 19.45
N GLY A 201 -1.35 7.43 20.75
CA GLY A 201 -1.63 8.56 21.65
C GLY A 201 -0.78 9.79 21.39
N LYS A 202 0.49 9.61 21.03
CA LYS A 202 1.44 10.69 20.78
C LYS A 202 1.22 11.38 19.44
N PHE A 203 0.92 10.62 18.39
CA PHE A 203 0.86 11.12 17.01
C PHE A 203 -0.57 11.28 16.46
N SER A 204 -1.59 11.20 17.31
CA SER A 204 -3.00 11.39 16.93
C SER A 204 -3.40 12.83 16.65
N ASN A 205 -2.59 13.83 17.07
CA ASN A 205 -2.85 15.27 16.92
C ASN A 205 -1.77 15.95 16.09
#